data_f7e2daefeaab972945277cf5d38995f5
#
_entry.id   f7e2daefeaab972945277cf5d38995f5
#
_cell.length_a   1.000
_cell.length_b   1.000
_cell.length_c   1.000
_cell.angle_alpha   90.00
_cell.angle_beta   90.00
_cell.angle_gamma   90.00
#
_symmetry.space_group_name_H-M   'P 1'
#
loop_
_entity.id
_entity.type
_entity.pdbx_description
1 polymer ?
#
loop_
_entity_poly.entity_id
_entity_poly.type
_entity_poly.pdbx_seq_one_letter_code
_entity_poly.pdbx_strand_id
1 'polypeptide(L)'
;MRLCVQGMRCLRASTPRIVQLPRSSVLLRTACATRAYSSVPPTGSSDSVTIRGQTIKTDPEWFNVPNNVLEATSRKLHLLKDHPVSITRQIMQSNFPEPTFKYYNEFSPVVSTKQNFDSLGFPVNHPGRALSDTYYINSETLLRTHTSAHQADRFRGNESAGYLVSADVYRRDAIDRSHYPVFHQMEGAMSWDRTKVPNGDVAAAVWKDFEKLPVHGVKVDDPNPRNPLQDAHHTAAEAEAIGAHLKRSLENMVVDIFSRAKATALKEDPNFVDEPLQMRWVEAYFPFTSPSWELEVYYAGDWLEVLGCGVVNQDIYINAGVPNQLGWAFGIGIDRIAMLLFKIPDIRLFWSKDKRFLSQFEGVTDNLDKIKRFVPFSKYPPCPKDVSFWLSSTTAAGGNTKGTFHENDVMEIVRNVAGDVVEDVRLIDEFTHPKTGRKSMAYRIVYRSLERTLTNDEAVAFHEDVRQALVKELGVELR
;
A
#
# COMPACT_ATOMS: atom_id res chain seq x y z
N MET A 1 30.26 -31.62 14.29
CA MET A 1 30.20 -32.48 15.48
C MET A 1 28.78 -32.35 16.02
N ARG A 2 27.92 -33.17 15.64
CA ARG A 2 27.34 -34.40 16.19
C ARG A 2 26.93 -34.29 17.67
N LEU A 3 25.57 -34.34 17.84
CA LEU A 3 24.75 -35.14 18.79
C LEU A 3 24.68 -34.70 20.27
N CYS A 4 23.48 -34.50 20.79
CA CYS A 4 22.83 -35.53 21.59
C CYS A 4 21.33 -35.30 21.79
N VAL A 5 20.58 -36.39 21.54
CA VAL A 5 19.16 -36.64 21.77
C VAL A 5 19.03 -37.34 23.11
N GLN A 6 17.93 -37.09 23.87
CA GLN A 6 17.25 -37.99 24.83
C GLN A 6 16.40 -37.10 25.77
N GLY A 7 15.18 -37.42 26.16
CA GLY A 7 14.38 -38.59 26.10
C GLY A 7 13.03 -38.32 26.77
N MET A 8 12.00 -38.93 26.21
CA MET A 8 10.61 -38.94 26.67
C MET A 8 10.45 -39.59 28.05
N ARG A 9 9.49 -39.11 28.85
CA ARG A 9 8.66 -39.96 29.68
C ARG A 9 7.20 -39.51 29.71
N CYS A 10 6.33 -40.43 29.29
CA CYS A 10 4.89 -40.38 29.45
C CYS A 10 4.49 -40.52 30.91
N LEU A 11 3.51 -39.70 31.34
CA LEU A 11 2.70 -40.01 32.52
C LEU A 11 1.21 -39.98 32.06
N ARG A 12 0.58 -41.15 32.26
CA ARG A 12 -0.86 -41.36 32.09
C ARG A 12 -1.60 -40.62 33.21
N ALA A 13 -2.64 -39.89 32.87
CA ALA A 13 -3.62 -39.40 33.83
C ALA A 13 -5.00 -39.96 33.46
N SER A 14 -5.66 -40.44 34.47
CA SER A 14 -6.92 -41.15 34.55
C SER A 14 -8.13 -40.27 34.20
N THR A 15 -9.10 -40.88 33.51
CA THR A 15 -10.45 -40.36 33.23
C THR A 15 -11.33 -40.24 34.46
N PRO A 16 -12.10 -39.19 34.64
CA PRO A 16 -13.27 -39.18 35.51
C PRO A 16 -14.57 -39.38 34.70
N ARG A 17 -15.48 -40.08 35.35
CA ARG A 17 -16.79 -40.51 34.88
C ARG A 17 -17.74 -39.35 34.53
N ILE A 18 -18.46 -39.51 33.43
CA ILE A 18 -19.57 -38.69 33.01
C ILE A 18 -20.81 -38.99 33.88
N VAL A 19 -21.33 -37.93 34.52
CA VAL A 19 -22.69 -37.94 35.11
C VAL A 19 -23.62 -37.29 34.09
N GLN A 20 -24.60 -38.07 33.61
CA GLN A 20 -25.68 -37.59 32.77
C GLN A 20 -26.73 -36.87 33.63
N LEU A 21 -27.10 -35.65 33.24
CA LEU A 21 -28.31 -34.95 33.66
C LEU A 21 -29.22 -34.65 32.44
N PRO A 22 -30.55 -34.59 32.61
CA PRO A 22 -31.50 -34.74 31.54
C PRO A 22 -31.69 -33.51 30.64
N ARG A 23 -31.96 -33.75 29.39
CA ARG A 23 -32.30 -32.78 28.35
C ARG A 23 -33.64 -32.10 28.62
N SER A 24 -33.62 -30.77 28.78
CA SER A 24 -34.81 -29.93 28.57
C SER A 24 -34.56 -29.10 27.33
N SER A 25 -35.28 -29.41 26.28
CA SER A 25 -35.26 -28.67 25.02
C SER A 25 -36.08 -27.40 25.15
N VAL A 26 -35.38 -26.24 25.17
CA VAL A 26 -35.97 -24.94 24.82
C VAL A 26 -35.28 -24.43 23.58
N LEU A 27 -35.98 -24.54 22.46
CA LEU A 27 -35.61 -23.94 21.17
C LEU A 27 -35.80 -22.42 21.25
N LEU A 28 -34.77 -21.69 21.66
CA LEU A 28 -34.67 -20.28 21.33
C LEU A 28 -34.04 -20.16 19.95
N ARG A 29 -34.87 -19.96 18.93
CA ARG A 29 -34.47 -19.51 17.63
C ARG A 29 -33.99 -18.04 17.76
N THR A 30 -32.73 -17.84 18.05
CA THR A 30 -32.08 -16.56 17.81
C THR A 30 -31.87 -16.47 16.30
N ALA A 31 -32.69 -15.65 15.64
CA ALA A 31 -32.46 -15.26 14.25
C ALA A 31 -31.12 -14.51 14.19
N CYS A 32 -30.05 -15.23 13.88
CA CYS A 32 -28.80 -14.62 13.45
C CYS A 32 -29.11 -13.98 12.08
N ALA A 33 -29.21 -12.66 12.06
CA ALA A 33 -29.27 -11.92 10.80
C ALA A 33 -27.93 -12.13 10.09
N THR A 34 -27.84 -13.18 9.31
CA THR A 34 -26.82 -13.31 8.27
C THR A 34 -27.08 -12.16 7.31
N ARG A 35 -26.30 -11.07 7.48
CA ARG A 35 -26.16 -10.07 6.43
C ARG A 35 -25.54 -10.82 5.26
N ALA A 36 -26.38 -11.21 4.30
CA ALA A 36 -25.94 -11.73 3.03
C ALA A 36 -25.02 -10.66 2.43
N TYR A 37 -23.72 -10.92 2.41
CA TYR A 37 -22.83 -10.22 1.50
C TYR A 37 -23.32 -10.56 0.11
N SER A 38 -24.00 -9.62 -0.51
CA SER A 38 -24.47 -9.74 -1.86
C SER A 38 -23.24 -9.83 -2.78
N SER A 39 -22.85 -11.05 -3.10
CA SER A 39 -21.94 -11.38 -4.19
C SER A 39 -22.67 -11.23 -5.53
N VAL A 40 -23.27 -10.06 -5.76
CA VAL A 40 -23.72 -9.71 -7.09
C VAL A 40 -22.62 -8.83 -7.67
N PRO A 41 -21.93 -9.26 -8.74
CA PRO A 41 -21.26 -8.30 -9.61
C PRO A 41 -22.33 -7.27 -9.99
N PRO A 42 -21.99 -6.00 -10.27
CA PRO A 42 -22.99 -5.02 -10.64
C PRO A 42 -23.71 -5.49 -11.91
N THR A 43 -24.76 -6.30 -11.72
CA THR A 43 -25.71 -6.71 -12.74
C THR A 43 -26.73 -5.62 -12.86
N GLY A 44 -26.32 -4.57 -13.45
CA GLY A 44 -27.09 -3.43 -13.84
C GLY A 44 -26.08 -2.47 -14.43
N SER A 45 -26.07 -2.31 -15.74
CA SER A 45 -25.37 -1.23 -16.41
C SER A 45 -25.97 0.09 -15.91
N SER A 46 -25.55 0.54 -14.71
CA SER A 46 -25.68 1.97 -14.44
C SER A 46 -24.68 2.62 -15.36
N ASP A 47 -25.16 3.42 -16.32
CA ASP A 47 -24.31 4.17 -17.24
C ASP A 47 -23.34 5.14 -16.50
N SER A 48 -23.33 5.12 -15.16
CA SER A 48 -22.53 5.97 -14.32
C SER A 48 -22.30 5.43 -12.91
N VAL A 49 -21.20 5.86 -12.27
CA VAL A 49 -20.88 5.64 -10.86
C VAL A 49 -20.67 6.97 -10.15
N THR A 50 -21.08 7.08 -8.88
CA THR A 50 -20.86 8.27 -8.08
C THR A 50 -19.78 8.02 -7.03
N ILE A 51 -18.70 8.80 -7.04
CA ILE A 51 -17.56 8.71 -6.14
C ILE A 51 -17.33 10.08 -5.49
N ARG A 52 -17.44 10.15 -4.16
CA ARG A 52 -17.33 11.42 -3.39
C ARG A 52 -18.17 12.57 -3.97
N GLY A 53 -19.38 12.27 -4.46
CA GLY A 53 -20.30 13.26 -5.02
C GLY A 53 -20.06 13.61 -6.49
N GLN A 54 -19.02 13.07 -7.12
CA GLN A 54 -18.77 13.21 -8.55
C GLN A 54 -19.39 12.01 -9.29
N THR A 55 -20.32 12.28 -10.19
CA THR A 55 -20.93 11.26 -11.06
C THR A 55 -20.14 11.15 -12.38
N ILE A 56 -19.70 9.94 -12.69
CA ILE A 56 -18.82 9.66 -13.83
C ILE A 56 -19.46 8.56 -14.67
N LYS A 57 -19.46 8.76 -16.00
CA LYS A 57 -19.96 7.75 -16.95
C LYS A 57 -19.03 6.53 -16.93
N THR A 58 -19.61 5.34 -16.80
CA THR A 58 -18.89 4.07 -16.89
C THR A 58 -18.83 3.55 -18.32
N ASP A 59 -17.85 2.70 -18.57
CA ASP A 59 -17.72 1.93 -19.80
C ASP A 59 -17.68 0.43 -19.40
N PRO A 60 -18.66 -0.38 -19.84
CA PRO A 60 -18.71 -1.82 -19.48
C PRO A 60 -17.46 -2.62 -19.89
N GLU A 61 -16.70 -2.12 -20.87
CA GLU A 61 -15.46 -2.78 -21.28
C GLU A 61 -14.29 -2.49 -20.34
N TRP A 62 -14.32 -1.33 -19.67
CA TRP A 62 -13.23 -0.83 -18.81
C TRP A 62 -13.56 -0.88 -17.33
N PHE A 63 -14.85 -0.73 -16.97
CA PHE A 63 -15.25 -0.64 -15.56
C PHE A 63 -14.92 -1.92 -14.78
N ASN A 64 -14.00 -1.83 -13.85
CA ASN A 64 -13.54 -2.96 -13.03
C ASN A 64 -13.42 -2.62 -11.53
N VAL A 65 -14.10 -1.55 -11.07
CA VAL A 65 -14.04 -1.12 -9.66
C VAL A 65 -15.07 -1.88 -8.83
N PRO A 66 -14.69 -2.74 -7.89
CA PRO A 66 -15.64 -3.48 -7.06
C PRO A 66 -16.26 -2.61 -5.96
N ASN A 67 -17.41 -3.06 -5.44
CA ASN A 67 -18.19 -2.29 -4.46
C ASN A 67 -17.43 -1.98 -3.17
N ASN A 68 -16.65 -2.91 -2.65
CA ASN A 68 -15.83 -2.70 -1.45
C ASN A 68 -14.78 -1.60 -1.64
N VAL A 69 -14.17 -1.50 -2.83
CA VAL A 69 -13.25 -0.41 -3.18
C VAL A 69 -14.01 0.92 -3.31
N LEU A 70 -15.19 0.92 -3.94
CA LEU A 70 -16.05 2.11 -4.01
C LEU A 70 -16.44 2.62 -2.62
N GLU A 71 -16.84 1.73 -1.71
CA GLU A 71 -17.17 2.09 -0.32
C GLU A 71 -15.96 2.68 0.42
N ALA A 72 -14.76 2.10 0.19
CA ALA A 72 -13.52 2.57 0.80
C ALA A 72 -13.16 4.01 0.41
N THR A 73 -13.55 4.47 -0.79
CA THR A 73 -13.25 5.84 -1.27
C THR A 73 -13.75 6.93 -0.33
N SER A 74 -14.82 6.68 0.42
CA SER A 74 -15.43 7.67 1.33
C SER A 74 -14.76 7.75 2.70
N ARG A 75 -13.92 6.77 3.08
CA ARG A 75 -13.41 6.65 4.45
C ARG A 75 -12.30 7.63 4.81
N LYS A 76 -11.47 8.05 3.86
CA LYS A 76 -10.41 9.06 4.04
C LYS A 76 -9.60 8.86 5.35
N LEU A 77 -9.05 7.66 5.59
CA LEU A 77 -8.40 7.31 6.86
C LEU A 77 -7.22 8.23 7.20
N HIS A 78 -6.55 8.79 6.19
CA HIS A 78 -5.47 9.76 6.35
C HIS A 78 -5.93 11.11 6.94
N LEU A 79 -7.24 11.37 7.02
CA LEU A 79 -7.84 12.56 7.64
C LEU A 79 -8.61 12.25 8.93
N LEU A 80 -8.83 10.97 9.21
CA LEU A 80 -9.62 10.58 10.38
C LEU A 80 -8.82 10.84 11.67
N LYS A 81 -9.39 11.63 12.58
CA LYS A 81 -8.76 11.95 13.87
C LYS A 81 -8.41 10.67 14.63
N ASP A 82 -7.23 10.66 15.23
CA ASP A 82 -6.68 9.55 16.02
C ASP A 82 -6.52 8.23 15.27
N HIS A 83 -6.62 8.25 13.96
CA HIS A 83 -6.33 7.08 13.14
C HIS A 83 -4.80 6.95 12.89
N PRO A 84 -4.19 5.76 13.02
CA PRO A 84 -2.75 5.59 12.83
C PRO A 84 -2.21 6.15 11.52
N VAL A 85 -2.94 6.00 10.41
CA VAL A 85 -2.58 6.58 9.09
C VAL A 85 -2.56 8.12 9.14
N SER A 86 -3.55 8.74 9.82
CA SER A 86 -3.60 10.20 9.99
C SER A 86 -2.48 10.72 10.88
N ILE A 87 -2.19 10.02 11.97
CA ILE A 87 -1.09 10.37 12.89
C ILE A 87 0.25 10.28 12.15
N THR A 88 0.50 9.19 11.41
CA THR A 88 1.72 9.01 10.62
C THR A 88 1.88 10.12 9.58
N ARG A 89 0.80 10.47 8.86
CA ARG A 89 0.80 11.61 7.93
C ARG A 89 1.25 12.90 8.62
N GLN A 90 0.72 13.20 9.82
CA GLN A 90 1.08 14.43 10.54
C GLN A 90 2.54 14.44 10.97
N ILE A 91 3.09 13.31 11.41
CA ILE A 91 4.51 13.17 11.74
C ILE A 91 5.38 13.45 10.50
N MET A 92 5.02 12.87 9.36
CA MET A 92 5.75 13.14 8.11
C MET A 92 5.68 14.61 7.72
N GLN A 93 4.49 15.22 7.76
CA GLN A 93 4.28 16.63 7.43
C GLN A 93 5.05 17.58 8.33
N SER A 94 5.24 17.25 9.61
CA SER A 94 6.01 18.12 10.54
C SER A 94 7.47 18.29 10.15
N ASN A 95 8.02 17.41 9.31
CA ASN A 95 9.39 17.54 8.78
C ASN A 95 9.48 18.48 7.55
N PHE A 96 8.36 18.93 7.01
CA PHE A 96 8.27 19.80 5.84
C PHE A 96 7.34 20.99 6.14
N PRO A 97 7.79 21.97 6.96
CA PRO A 97 6.91 22.99 7.52
C PRO A 97 6.45 24.04 6.49
N GLU A 98 5.24 24.58 6.74
CA GLU A 98 4.79 25.81 6.10
C GLU A 98 5.66 27.02 6.51
N PRO A 99 5.78 28.05 5.69
CA PRO A 99 5.16 28.25 4.40
C PRO A 99 5.94 27.65 3.23
N THR A 100 7.10 27.02 3.47
CA THR A 100 7.93 26.44 2.39
C THR A 100 7.16 25.33 1.67
N PHE A 101 6.49 24.47 2.42
CA PHE A 101 5.65 23.41 1.87
C PHE A 101 4.18 23.69 2.09
N LYS A 102 3.35 23.52 1.04
CA LYS A 102 1.90 23.57 1.12
C LYS A 102 1.32 22.15 1.12
N TYR A 103 0.30 21.90 1.98
CA TYR A 103 -0.28 20.57 2.14
C TYR A 103 -1.58 20.42 1.38
N TYR A 104 -1.72 19.32 0.64
CA TYR A 104 -2.89 18.96 -0.14
C TYR A 104 -3.34 17.56 0.24
N ASN A 105 -4.43 17.48 1.01
CA ASN A 105 -4.87 16.21 1.62
C ASN A 105 -6.28 15.78 1.16
N GLU A 106 -6.97 16.55 0.31
CA GLU A 106 -8.40 16.34 0.02
C GLU A 106 -8.73 16.17 -1.46
N PHE A 107 -7.79 15.71 -2.27
CA PHE A 107 -8.06 15.48 -3.68
C PHE A 107 -9.08 14.36 -3.92
N SER A 108 -9.92 14.53 -4.97
CA SER A 108 -10.73 13.44 -5.51
C SER A 108 -9.84 12.25 -5.85
N PRO A 109 -10.26 11.00 -5.56
CA PRO A 109 -9.52 9.83 -5.97
C PRO A 109 -9.59 9.57 -7.48
N VAL A 110 -10.53 10.20 -8.16
CA VAL A 110 -10.75 10.04 -9.60
C VAL A 110 -9.81 10.96 -10.38
N VAL A 111 -9.04 10.38 -11.26
CA VAL A 111 -8.07 11.05 -12.12
C VAL A 111 -8.19 10.56 -13.55
N SER A 112 -7.65 11.34 -14.49
CA SER A 112 -7.53 10.92 -15.89
C SER A 112 -6.30 10.01 -16.09
N THR A 113 -6.31 9.20 -17.16
CA THR A 113 -5.14 8.45 -17.63
C THR A 113 -3.97 9.38 -17.90
N LYS A 114 -4.25 10.58 -18.41
CA LYS A 114 -3.24 11.62 -18.62
C LYS A 114 -2.57 12.04 -17.31
N GLN A 115 -3.34 12.31 -16.26
CA GLN A 115 -2.79 12.68 -14.96
C GLN A 115 -1.99 11.54 -14.33
N ASN A 116 -2.54 10.32 -14.37
CA ASN A 116 -1.95 9.18 -13.66
C ASN A 116 -0.71 8.60 -14.37
N PHE A 117 -0.63 8.74 -15.70
CA PHE A 117 0.40 8.07 -16.50
C PHE A 117 1.13 9.00 -17.47
N ASP A 118 0.42 9.64 -18.40
CA ASP A 118 1.06 10.32 -19.53
C ASP A 118 1.90 11.51 -19.10
N SER A 119 1.38 12.32 -18.15
CA SER A 119 2.09 13.48 -17.62
C SER A 119 3.36 13.12 -16.83
N LEU A 120 3.51 11.86 -16.46
CA LEU A 120 4.63 11.31 -15.70
C LEU A 120 5.59 10.49 -16.56
N GLY A 121 5.35 10.44 -17.88
CA GLY A 121 6.22 9.72 -18.80
C GLY A 121 6.09 8.19 -18.77
N PHE A 122 5.00 7.64 -18.22
CA PHE A 122 4.77 6.19 -18.27
C PHE A 122 4.58 5.73 -19.72
N PRO A 123 5.34 4.74 -20.20
CA PRO A 123 5.13 4.14 -21.51
C PRO A 123 3.71 3.59 -21.68
N VAL A 124 3.20 3.60 -22.92
CA VAL A 124 1.83 3.12 -23.22
C VAL A 124 1.64 1.65 -22.84
N ASN A 125 2.69 0.85 -22.95
CA ASN A 125 2.71 -0.58 -22.63
C ASN A 125 3.20 -0.90 -21.20
N HIS A 126 3.27 0.11 -20.32
CA HIS A 126 3.71 -0.12 -18.93
C HIS A 126 2.71 -1.02 -18.20
N PRO A 127 3.17 -2.06 -17.48
CA PRO A 127 2.28 -3.01 -16.75
C PRO A 127 1.25 -2.32 -15.86
N GLY A 128 1.65 -1.28 -15.13
CA GLY A 128 0.74 -0.51 -14.26
C GLY A 128 -0.44 0.14 -14.96
N ARG A 129 -0.48 0.19 -16.33
CA ARG A 129 -1.65 0.63 -17.10
C ARG A 129 -2.65 -0.50 -17.36
N ALA A 130 -2.28 -1.73 -17.08
CA ALA A 130 -3.13 -2.88 -17.36
C ALA A 130 -4.38 -2.90 -16.46
N LEU A 131 -5.47 -3.47 -16.99
CA LEU A 131 -6.69 -3.72 -16.21
C LEU A 131 -6.45 -4.67 -15.03
N SER A 132 -5.39 -5.50 -15.10
CA SER A 132 -4.97 -6.38 -14.01
C SER A 132 -4.41 -5.64 -12.79
N ASP A 133 -3.94 -4.39 -12.96
CA ASP A 133 -3.24 -3.63 -11.91
C ASP A 133 -3.99 -2.38 -11.47
N THR A 134 -4.83 -1.84 -12.35
CA THR A 134 -5.50 -0.54 -12.19
C THR A 134 -7.02 -0.65 -12.18
N TYR A 135 -7.68 0.09 -11.29
CA TYR A 135 -9.13 0.24 -11.24
C TYR A 135 -9.60 1.36 -12.17
N TYR A 136 -10.15 0.99 -13.30
CA TYR A 136 -10.70 1.90 -14.31
C TYR A 136 -12.20 2.13 -14.13
N ILE A 137 -12.65 3.35 -14.42
CA ILE A 137 -14.07 3.72 -14.53
C ILE A 137 -14.49 3.67 -16.01
N ASN A 138 -13.61 4.15 -16.88
CA ASN A 138 -13.73 4.07 -18.34
C ASN A 138 -12.31 4.16 -18.93
N SER A 139 -12.18 4.19 -20.27
CA SER A 139 -10.88 4.22 -20.96
C SER A 139 -10.00 5.43 -20.62
N GLU A 140 -10.58 6.52 -20.15
CA GLU A 140 -9.88 7.79 -19.87
C GLU A 140 -9.78 8.12 -18.38
N THR A 141 -10.53 7.41 -17.53
CA THR A 141 -10.74 7.76 -16.12
C THR A 141 -10.56 6.53 -15.21
N LEU A 142 -9.83 6.72 -14.12
CA LEU A 142 -9.48 5.67 -13.17
C LEU A 142 -9.41 6.18 -11.72
N LEU A 143 -9.34 5.27 -10.77
CA LEU A 143 -8.92 5.59 -9.40
C LEU A 143 -7.40 5.68 -9.37
N ARG A 144 -6.83 6.80 -8.87
CA ARG A 144 -5.37 7.04 -8.88
C ARG A 144 -4.59 5.89 -8.27
N THR A 145 -3.53 5.46 -8.94
CA THR A 145 -2.67 4.38 -8.48
C THR A 145 -1.51 4.87 -7.62
N HIS A 146 -1.26 6.17 -7.60
CA HIS A 146 -0.24 6.86 -6.79
C HIS A 146 -0.58 8.36 -6.68
N THR A 147 0.00 9.02 -5.69
CA THR A 147 -0.21 10.46 -5.44
C THR A 147 0.43 11.36 -6.50
N SER A 148 1.44 10.86 -7.23
CA SER A 148 2.11 11.59 -8.32
C SER A 148 1.19 11.94 -9.50
N ALA A 149 -0.03 11.36 -9.57
CA ALA A 149 -1.07 11.80 -10.50
C ALA A 149 -1.40 13.29 -10.40
N HIS A 150 -1.08 13.94 -9.27
CA HIS A 150 -1.31 15.36 -9.03
C HIS A 150 -0.07 16.24 -9.26
N GLN A 151 1.10 15.65 -9.51
CA GLN A 151 2.41 16.32 -9.55
C GLN A 151 2.44 17.46 -10.60
N ALA A 152 2.07 17.17 -11.85
CA ALA A 152 2.09 18.18 -12.92
C ALA A 152 1.15 19.36 -12.62
N ASP A 153 -0.02 19.11 -11.99
CA ASP A 153 -0.96 20.16 -11.61
C ASP A 153 -0.42 21.01 -10.44
N ARG A 154 0.35 20.42 -9.51
CA ARG A 154 0.98 21.18 -8.42
C ARG A 154 2.11 22.05 -8.93
N PHE A 155 2.96 21.55 -9.83
CA PHE A 155 3.99 22.37 -10.48
C PHE A 155 3.39 23.52 -11.29
N ARG A 156 2.33 23.25 -12.05
CA ARG A 156 1.61 24.30 -12.81
C ARG A 156 1.01 25.36 -11.91
N GLY A 157 0.45 24.97 -10.76
CA GLY A 157 -0.10 25.89 -9.77
C GLY A 157 0.96 26.80 -9.14
N ASN A 158 2.18 26.31 -8.97
CA ASN A 158 3.35 27.05 -8.47
C ASN A 158 3.05 27.93 -7.24
N GLU A 159 2.30 27.36 -6.28
CA GLU A 159 1.78 28.09 -5.13
C GLU A 159 2.78 28.22 -3.96
N SER A 160 3.83 27.41 -3.95
CA SER A 160 4.88 27.35 -2.92
C SER A 160 6.13 26.70 -3.50
N ALA A 161 7.28 26.87 -2.83
CA ALA A 161 8.53 26.23 -3.25
C ALA A 161 8.45 24.69 -3.19
N GLY A 162 7.73 24.15 -2.20
CA GLY A 162 7.47 22.73 -2.05
C GLY A 162 6.01 22.44 -1.76
N TYR A 163 5.61 21.19 -1.96
CA TYR A 163 4.28 20.71 -1.61
C TYR A 163 4.33 19.30 -1.05
N LEU A 164 3.30 18.93 -0.28
CA LEU A 164 2.98 17.56 0.09
C LEU A 164 1.55 17.22 -0.34
N VAL A 165 1.39 16.09 -1.00
CA VAL A 165 0.09 15.49 -1.32
C VAL A 165 -0.06 14.21 -0.51
N SER A 166 -1.08 14.10 0.32
CA SER A 166 -1.39 12.87 1.06
C SER A 166 -2.78 12.39 0.68
N ALA A 167 -2.89 11.17 0.21
CA ALA A 167 -4.15 10.64 -0.30
C ALA A 167 -4.20 9.11 -0.31
N ASP A 168 -5.42 8.61 -0.37
CA ASP A 168 -5.72 7.22 -0.68
C ASP A 168 -5.38 6.90 -2.14
N VAL A 169 -4.79 5.74 -2.37
CA VAL A 169 -4.42 5.22 -3.69
C VAL A 169 -4.98 3.81 -3.86
N TYR A 170 -5.12 3.37 -5.12
CA TYR A 170 -5.93 2.21 -5.47
C TYR A 170 -5.19 1.34 -6.46
N ARG A 171 -4.92 0.09 -6.08
CA ARG A 171 -4.26 -0.90 -6.94
C ARG A 171 -4.91 -2.26 -6.78
N ARG A 172 -5.01 -2.99 -7.87
CA ARG A 172 -5.27 -4.42 -7.80
C ARG A 172 -3.95 -5.09 -7.41
N ASP A 173 -3.94 -5.73 -6.26
CA ASP A 173 -2.71 -6.19 -5.62
C ASP A 173 -2.91 -7.56 -4.95
N ALA A 174 -1.81 -8.18 -4.52
CA ALA A 174 -1.81 -9.38 -3.72
C ALA A 174 -2.71 -9.28 -2.48
N ILE A 175 -3.08 -10.40 -1.91
CA ILE A 175 -3.76 -10.49 -0.63
C ILE A 175 -2.82 -11.11 0.38
N ASP A 176 -2.32 -10.27 1.28
CA ASP A 176 -1.53 -10.67 2.44
C ASP A 176 -1.69 -9.64 3.57
N ARG A 177 -0.90 -9.79 4.63
CA ARG A 177 -0.97 -8.90 5.80
C ARG A 177 -0.44 -7.49 5.55
N SER A 178 0.25 -7.26 4.45
CA SER A 178 0.92 -5.99 4.12
C SER A 178 0.33 -5.28 2.90
N HIS A 179 -0.53 -5.96 2.11
CA HIS A 179 -1.15 -5.43 0.91
C HIS A 179 -2.67 -5.34 1.07
N TYR A 180 -3.21 -4.22 0.63
CA TYR A 180 -4.65 -3.95 0.59
C TYR A 180 -4.95 -3.08 -0.65
N PRO A 181 -6.09 -3.29 -1.34
CA PRO A 181 -6.36 -2.61 -2.61
C PRO A 181 -6.49 -1.10 -2.50
N VAL A 182 -6.71 -0.60 -1.29
CA VAL A 182 -6.78 0.82 -0.96
C VAL A 182 -5.80 1.10 0.18
N PHE A 183 -4.78 1.90 -0.07
CA PHE A 183 -3.81 2.30 0.92
C PHE A 183 -3.48 3.79 0.75
N HIS A 184 -2.60 4.34 1.58
CA HIS A 184 -2.35 5.77 1.59
C HIS A 184 -0.88 6.05 1.26
N GLN A 185 -0.68 7.07 0.41
CA GLN A 185 0.66 7.56 0.08
C GLN A 185 0.78 9.05 0.40
N MET A 186 2.00 9.45 0.72
CA MET A 186 2.41 10.84 0.67
C MET A 186 3.42 11.00 -0.46
N GLU A 187 3.22 12.02 -1.27
CA GLU A 187 4.21 12.54 -2.19
C GLU A 187 4.64 13.92 -1.72
N GLY A 188 5.89 14.23 -1.88
CA GLY A 188 6.41 15.59 -1.70
C GLY A 188 7.36 15.97 -2.82
N ALA A 189 7.41 17.26 -3.14
CA ALA A 189 8.37 17.82 -4.07
C ALA A 189 8.81 19.21 -3.61
N MET A 190 10.01 19.60 -4.00
CA MET A 190 10.52 20.95 -3.84
C MET A 190 11.26 21.38 -5.10
N SER A 191 11.08 22.64 -5.49
CA SER A 191 11.61 23.19 -6.73
C SER A 191 12.27 24.54 -6.52
N TRP A 192 13.27 24.79 -7.33
CA TRP A 192 13.96 26.09 -7.46
C TRP A 192 13.80 26.60 -8.88
N ASP A 193 13.53 27.90 -9.01
CA ASP A 193 13.31 28.54 -10.29
C ASP A 193 14.58 29.31 -10.71
N ARG A 194 15.21 28.92 -11.82
CA ARG A 194 16.41 29.56 -12.35
C ARG A 194 16.29 31.07 -12.52
N THR A 195 15.08 31.56 -12.81
CA THR A 195 14.83 32.98 -13.01
C THR A 195 14.74 33.77 -11.71
N LYS A 196 14.57 33.07 -10.57
CA LYS A 196 14.42 33.70 -9.25
C LYS A 196 15.65 33.57 -8.36
N VAL A 197 16.62 32.74 -8.74
CA VAL A 197 17.89 32.61 -7.99
C VAL A 197 18.95 33.56 -8.51
N PRO A 198 19.86 34.05 -7.66
CA PRO A 198 20.92 34.96 -8.09
C PRO A 198 21.78 34.37 -9.21
N ASN A 199 21.99 35.14 -10.27
CA ASN A 199 22.76 34.76 -11.47
C ASN A 199 22.29 33.47 -12.17
N GLY A 200 21.08 32.97 -11.86
CA GLY A 200 20.60 31.69 -12.37
C GLY A 200 21.30 30.46 -11.75
N ASP A 201 22.11 30.64 -10.71
CA ASP A 201 22.88 29.58 -10.07
C ASP A 201 22.02 28.80 -9.07
N VAL A 202 21.31 27.81 -9.59
CA VAL A 202 20.45 26.94 -8.78
C VAL A 202 21.28 26.08 -7.83
N ALA A 203 22.46 25.59 -8.24
CA ALA A 203 23.30 24.76 -7.38
C ALA A 203 23.68 25.50 -6.10
N ALA A 204 24.14 26.75 -6.21
CA ALA A 204 24.46 27.57 -5.05
C ALA A 204 23.25 27.87 -4.16
N ALA A 205 22.07 28.10 -4.75
CA ALA A 205 20.84 28.31 -4.00
C ALA A 205 20.41 27.05 -3.22
N VAL A 206 20.50 25.89 -3.84
CA VAL A 206 20.18 24.59 -3.20
C VAL A 206 21.14 24.28 -2.06
N TRP A 207 22.45 24.48 -2.25
CA TRP A 207 23.45 24.28 -1.18
C TRP A 207 23.18 25.20 0.01
N LYS A 208 22.82 26.45 -0.23
CA LYS A 208 22.41 27.38 0.81
C LYS A 208 21.21 26.94 1.62
N ASP A 209 20.23 26.27 0.96
CA ASP A 209 19.07 25.70 1.64
C ASP A 209 19.44 24.40 2.36
N PHE A 210 20.32 23.58 1.78
CA PHE A 210 20.85 22.37 2.42
C PHE A 210 21.55 22.65 3.76
N GLU A 211 22.31 23.75 3.85
CA GLU A 211 22.96 24.15 5.09
C GLU A 211 22.01 24.47 6.26
N LYS A 212 20.73 24.74 5.95
CA LYS A 212 19.68 24.99 6.95
C LYS A 212 19.02 23.70 7.47
N LEU A 213 19.21 22.59 6.77
CA LEU A 213 18.62 21.33 7.17
C LEU A 213 19.28 20.77 8.43
N PRO A 214 18.53 20.15 9.33
CA PRO A 214 19.09 19.50 10.51
C PRO A 214 20.15 18.46 10.13
N VAL A 215 21.13 18.30 11.01
CA VAL A 215 22.16 17.27 10.89
C VAL A 215 21.83 16.15 11.87
N HIS A 216 21.60 14.94 11.36
CA HIS A 216 21.42 13.75 12.19
C HIS A 216 22.73 12.99 12.40
N GLY A 217 22.81 12.22 13.49
CA GLY A 217 23.99 11.40 13.81
C GLY A 217 23.96 9.97 13.28
N VAL A 218 22.97 9.63 12.46
CA VAL A 218 22.82 8.27 11.91
C VAL A 218 23.73 8.09 10.70
N LYS A 219 24.48 6.98 10.67
CA LYS A 219 25.28 6.62 9.51
C LYS A 219 24.37 6.10 8.40
N VAL A 220 24.47 6.70 7.23
CA VAL A 220 23.79 6.26 6.02
C VAL A 220 24.83 5.73 5.04
N ASP A 221 24.61 4.53 4.53
CA ASP A 221 25.44 3.96 3.47
C ASP A 221 24.91 4.44 2.12
N ASP A 222 25.76 5.15 1.37
CA ASP A 222 25.44 5.68 0.04
C ASP A 222 26.53 5.27 -0.95
N PRO A 223 26.56 3.98 -1.33
CA PRO A 223 27.55 3.45 -2.25
C PRO A 223 27.30 3.85 -3.71
N ASN A 224 26.22 4.60 -3.95
CA ASN A 224 25.67 4.66 -5.28
C ASN A 224 26.46 5.54 -6.22
N PRO A 225 26.89 4.93 -7.33
CA PRO A 225 27.29 5.65 -8.51
C PRO A 225 26.10 6.47 -9.06
N ARG A 226 26.42 7.41 -9.84
CA ARG A 226 25.46 8.31 -10.47
C ARG A 226 24.57 7.57 -11.43
N ASN A 227 23.27 7.58 -11.17
CA ASN A 227 22.25 7.33 -12.15
C ASN A 227 22.39 8.27 -13.35
N PRO A 228 21.81 7.94 -14.52
CA PRO A 228 21.83 8.82 -15.67
C PRO A 228 21.37 10.23 -15.31
N LEU A 229 22.21 11.22 -15.64
CA LEU A 229 21.88 12.63 -15.49
C LEU A 229 21.02 13.07 -16.69
N GLN A 230 20.25 14.14 -16.48
CA GLN A 230 19.49 14.80 -17.57
C GLN A 230 20.36 15.90 -18.20
N ASP A 231 21.44 15.50 -18.87
CA ASP A 231 22.51 16.40 -19.36
C ASP A 231 22.01 17.53 -20.30
N ALA A 232 20.88 17.32 -20.97
CA ALA A 232 20.28 18.35 -21.82
C ALA A 232 19.61 19.49 -21.00
N HIS A 233 19.36 19.28 -19.70
CA HIS A 233 18.55 20.17 -18.87
C HIS A 233 19.23 20.59 -17.58
N HIS A 234 20.03 19.70 -16.98
CA HIS A 234 20.68 19.91 -15.68
C HIS A 234 22.19 19.80 -15.79
N THR A 235 22.91 20.68 -15.13
CA THR A 235 24.34 20.49 -14.90
C THR A 235 24.57 19.42 -13.82
N ALA A 236 25.73 18.80 -13.85
CA ALA A 236 26.12 17.83 -12.81
C ALA A 236 26.08 18.45 -11.39
N ALA A 237 26.46 19.73 -11.27
CA ALA A 237 26.44 20.45 -9.99
C ALA A 237 25.00 20.69 -9.48
N GLU A 238 24.05 21.00 -10.38
CA GLU A 238 22.63 21.13 -10.02
C GLU A 238 22.04 19.80 -9.55
N ALA A 239 22.30 18.73 -10.29
CA ALA A 239 21.81 17.39 -9.92
C ALA A 239 22.40 16.91 -8.60
N GLU A 240 23.68 17.18 -8.34
CA GLU A 240 24.37 16.87 -7.08
C GLU A 240 23.76 17.63 -5.89
N ALA A 241 23.61 18.95 -6.02
CA ALA A 241 23.04 19.79 -4.97
C ALA A 241 21.59 19.39 -4.65
N ILE A 242 20.75 19.18 -5.68
CA ILE A 242 19.35 18.76 -5.52
C ILE A 242 19.28 17.36 -4.89
N GLY A 243 20.12 16.43 -5.31
CA GLY A 243 20.19 15.08 -4.75
C GLY A 243 20.62 15.09 -3.28
N ALA A 244 21.61 15.90 -2.92
CA ALA A 244 22.06 16.05 -1.53
C ALA A 244 20.96 16.64 -0.63
N HIS A 245 20.29 17.70 -1.09
CA HIS A 245 19.17 18.30 -0.36
C HIS A 245 18.01 17.33 -0.15
N LEU A 246 17.62 16.61 -1.21
CA LEU A 246 16.61 15.55 -1.16
C LEU A 246 16.97 14.50 -0.11
N LYS A 247 18.14 13.88 -0.23
CA LYS A 247 18.59 12.80 0.65
C LYS A 247 18.59 13.25 2.12
N ARG A 248 19.17 14.39 2.44
CA ARG A 248 19.19 14.93 3.82
C ARG A 248 17.77 15.19 4.35
N SER A 249 16.88 15.75 3.54
CA SER A 249 15.50 16.02 3.94
C SER A 249 14.75 14.74 4.29
N LEU A 250 14.91 13.69 3.48
CA LEU A 250 14.25 12.39 3.69
C LEU A 250 14.89 11.59 4.83
N GLU A 251 16.21 11.63 4.96
CA GLU A 251 16.93 11.04 6.10
C GLU A 251 16.40 11.60 7.42
N ASN A 252 16.26 12.93 7.53
CA ASN A 252 15.73 13.59 8.73
C ASN A 252 14.30 13.11 9.05
N MET A 253 13.41 13.00 8.06
CA MET A 253 12.05 12.49 8.25
C MET A 253 12.06 11.04 8.75
N VAL A 254 12.87 10.18 8.14
CA VAL A 254 12.96 8.77 8.53
C VAL A 254 13.56 8.63 9.94
N VAL A 255 14.60 9.40 10.26
CA VAL A 255 15.19 9.43 11.61
C VAL A 255 14.16 9.87 12.66
N ASP A 256 13.34 10.90 12.39
CA ASP A 256 12.26 11.31 13.32
C ASP A 256 11.24 10.18 13.54
N ILE A 257 10.76 9.56 12.47
CA ILE A 257 9.79 8.44 12.55
C ILE A 257 10.35 7.29 13.41
N PHE A 258 11.55 6.82 13.09
CA PHE A 258 12.15 5.67 13.79
C PHE A 258 12.58 6.02 15.22
N SER A 259 12.98 7.26 15.49
CA SER A 259 13.26 7.74 16.85
C SER A 259 12.00 7.73 17.73
N ARG A 260 10.84 8.12 17.18
CA ARG A 260 9.54 8.04 17.89
C ARG A 260 9.12 6.59 18.13
N ALA A 261 9.28 5.73 17.13
CA ALA A 261 9.01 4.29 17.28
C ALA A 261 9.87 3.65 18.38
N LYS A 262 11.17 3.99 18.42
CA LYS A 262 12.12 3.55 19.44
C LYS A 262 11.78 4.09 20.82
N ALA A 263 11.49 5.38 20.93
CA ALA A 263 11.11 5.99 22.21
C ALA A 263 9.84 5.34 22.80
N THR A 264 8.88 5.00 21.94
CA THR A 264 7.68 4.24 22.34
C THR A 264 8.04 2.83 22.80
N ALA A 265 8.93 2.14 22.07
CA ALA A 265 9.40 0.82 22.41
C ALA A 265 10.05 0.76 23.78
N LEU A 266 10.94 1.69 24.07
CA LEU A 266 11.64 1.80 25.36
C LEU A 266 10.71 2.09 26.54
N LYS A 267 9.63 2.84 26.31
CA LYS A 267 8.61 3.11 27.35
C LYS A 267 7.77 1.88 27.70
N GLU A 268 7.48 1.06 26.72
CA GLU A 268 6.53 -0.07 26.86
C GLU A 268 7.19 -1.41 27.16
N ASP A 269 8.46 -1.59 26.80
CA ASP A 269 9.21 -2.82 27.00
C ASP A 269 10.57 -2.55 27.67
N PRO A 270 10.69 -2.79 28.96
CA PRO A 270 11.96 -2.61 29.70
C PRO A 270 13.13 -3.46 29.16
N ASN A 271 12.84 -4.52 28.41
CA ASN A 271 13.84 -5.42 27.83
C ASN A 271 14.11 -5.12 26.35
N PHE A 272 13.58 -4.01 25.83
CA PHE A 272 13.80 -3.61 24.44
C PHE A 272 15.31 -3.41 24.20
N VAL A 273 15.83 -4.16 23.22
CA VAL A 273 17.22 -3.99 22.78
C VAL A 273 17.30 -2.81 21.81
N ASP A 274 18.06 -1.82 22.20
CA ASP A 274 18.26 -0.61 21.42
C ASP A 274 19.33 -0.83 20.35
N GLU A 275 18.90 -1.26 19.15
CA GLU A 275 19.80 -1.34 17.99
C GLU A 275 19.93 0.01 17.28
N PRO A 276 21.14 0.38 16.83
CA PRO A 276 21.33 1.58 16.03
C PRO A 276 20.53 1.52 14.73
N LEU A 277 19.88 2.63 14.38
CA LEU A 277 19.24 2.78 13.07
C LEU A 277 20.28 2.66 11.96
N GLN A 278 20.07 1.79 11.00
CA GLN A 278 20.89 1.61 9.81
C GLN A 278 20.06 1.96 8.58
N MET A 279 20.61 2.80 7.72
CA MET A 279 19.99 3.24 6.48
C MET A 279 20.96 3.10 5.31
N ARG A 280 20.43 2.86 4.12
CA ARG A 280 21.21 2.91 2.89
C ARG A 280 20.39 3.47 1.73
N TRP A 281 21.08 4.12 0.81
CA TRP A 281 20.54 4.50 -0.48
C TRP A 281 20.83 3.43 -1.51
N VAL A 282 19.81 3.10 -2.30
CA VAL A 282 19.89 2.13 -3.39
C VAL A 282 19.50 2.83 -4.69
N GLU A 283 20.19 2.50 -5.77
CA GLU A 283 19.84 3.00 -7.09
C GLU A 283 18.49 2.43 -7.53
N ALA A 284 17.63 3.30 -8.08
CA ALA A 284 16.31 2.93 -8.55
C ALA A 284 16.00 3.56 -9.92
N TYR A 285 14.95 3.11 -10.55
CA TYR A 285 14.45 3.67 -11.79
C TYR A 285 12.97 4.01 -11.68
N PHE A 286 12.64 5.28 -11.89
CA PHE A 286 11.27 5.75 -12.03
C PHE A 286 11.15 6.58 -13.31
N PRO A 287 10.04 6.46 -14.09
CA PRO A 287 9.91 7.21 -15.34
C PRO A 287 9.84 8.74 -15.15
N PHE A 288 9.52 9.19 -13.94
CA PHE A 288 9.31 10.61 -13.60
C PHE A 288 10.48 11.26 -12.86
N THR A 289 11.58 10.54 -12.59
CA THR A 289 12.80 11.09 -11.95
C THR A 289 14.06 10.51 -12.58
N SER A 290 15.15 11.30 -12.63
CA SER A 290 16.49 10.87 -12.99
C SER A 290 17.51 11.92 -12.52
N PRO A 291 18.51 11.56 -11.68
CA PRO A 291 18.70 10.28 -11.00
C PRO A 291 17.60 9.93 -9.99
N SER A 292 17.48 8.63 -9.69
CA SER A 292 16.46 8.11 -8.78
C SER A 292 17.07 7.16 -7.76
N TRP A 293 16.49 7.15 -6.56
CA TRP A 293 16.93 6.30 -5.44
C TRP A 293 15.76 5.78 -4.63
N GLU A 294 16.04 4.68 -3.92
CA GLU A 294 15.23 4.18 -2.81
C GLU A 294 16.01 4.32 -1.51
N LEU A 295 15.33 4.71 -0.43
CA LEU A 295 15.87 4.67 0.91
C LEU A 295 15.41 3.40 1.61
N GLU A 296 16.35 2.60 2.03
CA GLU A 296 16.09 1.38 2.80
C GLU A 296 16.56 1.53 4.24
N VAL A 297 15.80 0.92 5.15
CA VAL A 297 16.10 0.82 6.58
C VAL A 297 16.27 -0.64 6.97
N TYR A 298 17.31 -0.98 7.73
CA TYR A 298 17.46 -2.32 8.28
C TYR A 298 16.48 -2.49 9.44
N TYR A 299 15.54 -3.42 9.28
CA TYR A 299 14.46 -3.65 10.24
C TYR A 299 14.09 -5.13 10.32
N ALA A 300 13.98 -5.65 11.55
CA ALA A 300 13.61 -7.05 11.82
C ALA A 300 14.43 -8.11 11.07
N GLY A 301 15.72 -7.82 10.83
CA GLY A 301 16.66 -8.76 10.22
C GLY A 301 16.82 -8.65 8.71
N ASP A 302 16.13 -7.70 8.05
CA ASP A 302 16.21 -7.50 6.61
C ASP A 302 16.16 -6.00 6.23
N TRP A 303 16.53 -5.69 4.99
CA TRP A 303 16.41 -4.36 4.43
C TRP A 303 14.98 -4.12 3.92
N LEU A 304 14.38 -3.05 4.42
CA LEU A 304 13.04 -2.63 4.06
C LEU A 304 13.10 -1.33 3.27
N GLU A 305 12.61 -1.36 2.04
CA GLU A 305 12.33 -0.16 1.26
C GLU A 305 11.28 0.70 1.98
N VAL A 306 11.62 1.94 2.26
CA VAL A 306 10.77 2.91 2.96
C VAL A 306 10.13 3.88 1.99
N LEU A 307 10.91 4.39 1.03
CA LEU A 307 10.47 5.39 0.06
C LEU A 307 11.31 5.35 -1.22
N GLY A 308 10.69 5.83 -2.32
CA GLY A 308 11.36 6.11 -3.58
C GLY A 308 11.41 7.62 -3.84
N CYS A 309 12.49 8.09 -4.47
CA CYS A 309 12.68 9.52 -4.74
C CYS A 309 13.65 9.79 -5.90
N GLY A 310 13.78 11.06 -6.29
CA GLY A 310 14.79 11.46 -7.28
C GLY A 310 14.67 12.91 -7.71
N VAL A 311 15.57 13.30 -8.61
CA VAL A 311 15.51 14.58 -9.32
C VAL A 311 14.39 14.50 -10.36
N VAL A 312 13.43 15.41 -10.32
CA VAL A 312 12.27 15.39 -11.21
C VAL A 312 12.69 15.46 -12.67
N ASN A 313 12.08 14.64 -13.51
CA ASN A 313 12.29 14.68 -14.96
C ASN A 313 11.84 16.04 -15.50
N GLN A 314 12.73 16.72 -16.23
CA GLN A 314 12.50 18.08 -16.71
C GLN A 314 11.29 18.17 -17.64
N ASP A 315 10.97 17.13 -18.38
CA ASP A 315 9.78 17.09 -19.23
C ASP A 315 8.49 17.31 -18.43
N ILE A 316 8.44 16.92 -17.16
CA ILE A 316 7.28 17.16 -16.30
C ILE A 316 7.11 18.68 -16.03
N TYR A 317 8.19 19.38 -15.76
CA TYR A 317 8.17 20.83 -15.58
C TYR A 317 7.82 21.56 -16.87
N ILE A 318 8.37 21.12 -18.00
CA ILE A 318 8.07 21.65 -19.32
C ILE A 318 6.57 21.48 -19.63
N ASN A 319 6.04 20.27 -19.44
CA ASN A 319 4.63 19.94 -19.67
C ASN A 319 3.68 20.65 -18.66
N ALA A 320 4.17 20.97 -17.48
CA ALA A 320 3.45 21.78 -16.50
C ALA A 320 3.46 23.29 -16.84
N GLY A 321 4.28 23.74 -17.82
CA GLY A 321 4.40 25.14 -18.19
C GLY A 321 5.34 25.96 -17.31
N VAL A 322 6.23 25.30 -16.57
CA VAL A 322 7.22 25.92 -15.67
C VAL A 322 8.65 25.43 -16.00
N PRO A 323 9.13 25.62 -17.24
CA PRO A 323 10.36 24.99 -17.74
C PRO A 323 11.65 25.47 -17.06
N ASN A 324 11.60 26.55 -16.29
CA ASN A 324 12.76 27.09 -15.56
C ASN A 324 12.89 26.52 -14.15
N GLN A 325 11.95 25.70 -13.72
CA GLN A 325 12.04 25.00 -12.45
C GLN A 325 12.82 23.71 -12.58
N LEU A 326 13.56 23.35 -11.53
CA LEU A 326 14.16 22.06 -11.31
C LEU A 326 14.14 21.75 -9.83
N GLY A 327 14.13 20.47 -9.47
CA GLY A 327 13.99 20.08 -8.08
C GLY A 327 13.86 18.59 -7.92
N TRP A 328 13.38 18.18 -6.77
CA TRP A 328 13.24 16.79 -6.38
C TRP A 328 11.80 16.42 -6.02
N ALA A 329 11.51 15.12 -6.07
CA ALA A 329 10.27 14.53 -5.57
C ALA A 329 10.53 13.20 -4.87
N PHE A 330 9.62 12.82 -3.96
CA PHE A 330 9.59 11.51 -3.30
C PHE A 330 8.17 10.99 -3.15
N GLY A 331 8.06 9.67 -3.00
CA GLY A 331 6.81 8.98 -2.64
C GLY A 331 7.04 7.99 -1.52
N ILE A 332 6.12 7.96 -0.52
CA ILE A 332 6.19 7.06 0.63
C ILE A 332 4.83 6.47 0.96
N GLY A 333 4.78 5.17 1.26
CA GLY A 333 3.59 4.48 1.71
C GLY A 333 3.29 4.77 3.18
N ILE A 334 2.24 5.54 3.48
CA ILE A 334 1.88 5.92 4.86
C ILE A 334 1.50 4.70 5.69
N ASP A 335 0.72 3.77 5.12
CA ASP A 335 0.25 2.56 5.82
C ASP A 335 1.41 1.66 6.25
N ARG A 336 2.42 1.46 5.40
CA ARG A 336 3.61 0.67 5.74
C ARG A 336 4.35 1.28 6.93
N ILE A 337 4.54 2.60 6.94
CA ILE A 337 5.17 3.30 8.05
C ILE A 337 4.30 3.26 9.31
N ALA A 338 2.98 3.40 9.18
CA ALA A 338 2.05 3.27 10.30
C ALA A 338 2.11 1.87 10.92
N MET A 339 2.17 0.82 10.10
CA MET A 339 2.35 -0.56 10.60
C MET A 339 3.64 -0.70 11.42
N LEU A 340 4.74 -0.11 10.98
CA LEU A 340 6.02 -0.12 11.71
C LEU A 340 5.95 0.69 13.00
N LEU A 341 5.48 1.92 12.93
CA LEU A 341 5.43 2.89 14.04
C LEU A 341 4.55 2.38 15.19
N PHE A 342 3.39 1.82 14.86
CA PHE A 342 2.42 1.34 15.84
C PHE A 342 2.48 -0.16 16.10
N LYS A 343 3.37 -0.92 15.45
CA LYS A 343 3.43 -2.40 15.52
C LYS A 343 2.11 -3.07 15.15
N ILE A 344 1.42 -2.54 14.15
CA ILE A 344 0.18 -3.13 13.61
C ILE A 344 0.56 -4.30 12.70
N PRO A 345 0.11 -5.53 13.00
CA PRO A 345 0.58 -6.74 12.32
C PRO A 345 -0.14 -7.07 11.01
N ASP A 346 -1.21 -6.33 10.69
CA ASP A 346 -2.10 -6.64 9.56
C ASP A 346 -2.76 -5.35 9.06
N ILE A 347 -2.56 -5.04 7.79
CA ILE A 347 -3.04 -3.81 7.14
C ILE A 347 -4.57 -3.69 7.18
N ARG A 348 -5.31 -4.82 7.21
CA ARG A 348 -6.77 -4.82 7.32
C ARG A 348 -7.29 -4.17 8.60
N LEU A 349 -6.45 -4.11 9.65
CA LEU A 349 -6.81 -3.44 10.91
C LEU A 349 -7.08 -1.93 10.72
N PHE A 350 -6.41 -1.27 9.79
CA PHE A 350 -6.71 0.14 9.48
C PHE A 350 -8.15 0.34 8.99
N TRP A 351 -8.72 -0.67 8.35
CA TRP A 351 -10.07 -0.65 7.79
C TRP A 351 -11.13 -1.18 8.78
N SER A 352 -10.72 -1.70 9.94
CA SER A 352 -11.63 -2.19 10.98
C SER A 352 -12.58 -1.09 11.45
N LYS A 353 -13.83 -1.47 11.68
CA LYS A 353 -14.85 -0.64 12.32
C LYS A 353 -14.98 -0.93 13.82
N ASP A 354 -14.17 -1.85 14.33
CA ASP A 354 -14.17 -2.23 15.74
C ASP A 354 -13.61 -1.08 16.60
N LYS A 355 -14.41 -0.62 17.54
CA LYS A 355 -14.02 0.47 18.45
C LYS A 355 -12.77 0.16 19.27
N ARG A 356 -12.50 -1.13 19.54
CA ARG A 356 -11.28 -1.58 20.25
C ARG A 356 -9.99 -1.27 19.49
N PHE A 357 -10.04 -1.10 18.18
CA PHE A 357 -8.89 -0.66 17.40
C PHE A 357 -8.62 0.83 17.62
N LEU A 358 -9.57 1.70 17.27
CA LEU A 358 -9.36 3.15 17.28
C LEU A 358 -9.18 3.74 18.68
N SER A 359 -9.88 3.20 19.71
CA SER A 359 -9.77 3.70 21.07
C SER A 359 -8.36 3.60 21.67
N GLN A 360 -7.48 2.75 21.11
CA GLN A 360 -6.09 2.66 21.57
C GLN A 360 -5.27 3.92 21.23
N PHE A 361 -5.65 4.66 20.19
CA PHE A 361 -4.92 5.81 19.67
C PHE A 361 -5.57 7.15 20.04
N GLU A 362 -6.61 7.14 20.86
CA GLU A 362 -7.35 8.33 21.25
C GLU A 362 -6.44 9.40 21.90
N GLY A 363 -6.54 10.65 21.40
CA GLY A 363 -5.77 11.80 21.84
C GLY A 363 -4.33 11.86 21.33
N VAL A 364 -3.86 10.92 20.48
CA VAL A 364 -2.52 10.96 19.91
C VAL A 364 -2.40 12.05 18.84
N THR A 365 -3.46 12.32 18.08
CA THR A 365 -3.47 13.42 17.10
C THR A 365 -3.22 14.79 17.76
N ASP A 366 -3.68 14.98 18.99
CA ASP A 366 -3.51 16.25 19.72
C ASP A 366 -2.12 16.35 20.38
N ASN A 367 -1.38 15.24 20.51
CA ASN A 367 -0.03 15.21 21.03
C ASN A 367 0.74 13.99 20.48
N LEU A 368 1.52 14.21 19.43
CA LEU A 368 2.28 13.19 18.72
C LEU A 368 3.37 12.48 19.56
N ASP A 369 3.68 12.97 20.77
CA ASP A 369 4.60 12.30 21.69
C ASP A 369 3.93 11.19 22.52
N LYS A 370 2.59 11.08 22.41
CA LYS A 370 1.78 10.03 23.08
C LYS A 370 1.57 8.80 22.22
N ILE A 371 2.39 8.56 21.24
CA ILE A 371 2.34 7.34 20.40
C ILE A 371 2.40 6.12 21.30
N LYS A 372 1.55 5.12 20.96
CA LYS A 372 1.47 3.82 21.63
C LYS A 372 1.52 2.71 20.59
N ARG A 373 2.10 1.57 20.95
CA ARG A 373 2.02 0.38 20.12
C ARG A 373 0.62 -0.22 20.18
N PHE A 374 0.20 -0.81 19.09
CA PHE A 374 -1.05 -1.56 19.02
C PHE A 374 -0.99 -2.80 19.91
N VAL A 375 -2.00 -2.96 20.74
CA VAL A 375 -2.19 -4.16 21.57
C VAL A 375 -3.26 -5.03 20.92
N PRO A 376 -2.92 -6.26 20.50
CA PRO A 376 -3.89 -7.17 19.92
C PRO A 376 -5.01 -7.49 20.89
N PHE A 377 -6.24 -7.20 20.52
CA PHE A 377 -7.45 -7.48 21.31
C PHE A 377 -8.09 -8.84 20.97
N SER A 378 -7.54 -9.54 19.98
CA SER A 378 -8.04 -10.85 19.55
C SER A 378 -6.95 -11.69 18.88
N LYS A 379 -7.03 -13.01 19.10
CA LYS A 379 -6.18 -14.04 18.47
C LYS A 379 -7.06 -15.11 17.83
N TYR A 380 -7.88 -14.74 16.85
CA TYR A 380 -8.73 -15.69 16.15
C TYR A 380 -7.89 -16.61 15.25
N PRO A 381 -8.19 -17.92 15.23
CA PRO A 381 -7.41 -18.89 14.46
C PRO A 381 -7.66 -18.74 12.94
N PRO A 382 -6.65 -18.94 12.11
CA PRO A 382 -6.79 -19.01 10.67
C PRO A 382 -7.44 -20.35 10.25
N CYS A 383 -8.14 -20.34 9.12
CA CYS A 383 -8.74 -21.50 8.50
C CYS A 383 -8.24 -21.62 7.04
N PRO A 384 -7.15 -22.35 6.77
CA PRO A 384 -6.62 -22.53 5.43
C PRO A 384 -7.50 -23.49 4.61
N LYS A 385 -7.69 -23.16 3.33
CA LYS A 385 -8.33 -23.98 2.31
C LYS A 385 -7.54 -23.89 1.01
N ASP A 386 -7.50 -24.98 0.25
CA ASP A 386 -6.77 -25.06 -1.01
C ASP A 386 -7.75 -25.21 -2.17
N VAL A 387 -7.52 -24.48 -3.24
CA VAL A 387 -8.23 -24.61 -4.51
C VAL A 387 -7.24 -24.86 -5.63
N SER A 388 -7.52 -25.83 -6.48
CA SER A 388 -6.72 -26.09 -7.68
C SER A 388 -7.61 -26.17 -8.92
N PHE A 389 -7.07 -25.70 -10.03
CA PHE A 389 -7.79 -25.65 -11.29
C PHE A 389 -6.86 -25.71 -12.52
N TRP A 390 -7.43 -26.11 -13.64
CA TRP A 390 -6.77 -26.04 -14.94
C TRP A 390 -7.14 -24.75 -15.65
N LEU A 391 -6.13 -24.07 -16.22
CA LEU A 391 -6.40 -22.95 -17.13
C LEU A 391 -7.01 -23.47 -18.42
N SER A 392 -7.98 -22.74 -18.96
CA SER A 392 -8.52 -23.04 -20.29
C SER A 392 -7.51 -22.65 -21.38
N SER A 393 -7.62 -23.24 -22.56
CA SER A 393 -6.74 -22.91 -23.69
C SER A 393 -6.86 -21.45 -24.16
N THR A 394 -8.00 -20.81 -23.88
CA THR A 394 -8.26 -19.40 -24.18
C THR A 394 -7.60 -18.44 -23.18
N THR A 395 -7.34 -18.90 -21.95
CA THR A 395 -6.70 -18.08 -20.89
C THR A 395 -5.19 -18.29 -20.79
N ALA A 396 -4.64 -19.30 -21.46
CA ALA A 396 -3.23 -19.69 -21.35
C ALA A 396 -2.27 -18.85 -22.23
N ALA A 397 -2.76 -18.03 -23.17
CA ALA A 397 -1.93 -17.21 -24.05
C ALA A 397 -1.55 -15.89 -23.36
N GLY A 398 -0.33 -15.81 -22.82
CA GLY A 398 0.16 -14.65 -22.10
C GLY A 398 0.24 -13.37 -22.94
N GLY A 399 -0.34 -12.31 -22.43
CA GLY A 399 -0.32 -10.94 -22.96
C GLY A 399 -1.35 -10.05 -22.25
N ASN A 400 -1.06 -8.76 -22.14
CA ASN A 400 -1.88 -7.72 -21.49
C ASN A 400 -3.24 -7.44 -22.17
N THR A 401 -3.85 -8.44 -22.78
CA THR A 401 -5.14 -8.32 -23.47
C THR A 401 -6.25 -9.05 -22.72
N LYS A 402 -7.46 -8.52 -22.78
CA LYS A 402 -8.67 -9.11 -22.20
C LYS A 402 -8.79 -10.60 -22.61
N GLY A 403 -8.74 -11.51 -21.64
CA GLY A 403 -8.80 -12.96 -21.87
C GLY A 403 -7.54 -13.76 -21.51
N THR A 404 -6.46 -13.09 -21.08
CA THR A 404 -5.28 -13.77 -20.53
C THR A 404 -5.35 -13.85 -19.01
N PHE A 405 -4.96 -15.00 -18.46
CA PHE A 405 -4.92 -15.21 -17.02
C PHE A 405 -3.87 -14.32 -16.35
N HIS A 406 -4.25 -13.63 -15.29
CA HIS A 406 -3.37 -12.90 -14.41
C HIS A 406 -3.65 -13.28 -12.96
N GLU A 407 -2.62 -13.40 -12.10
CA GLU A 407 -2.80 -13.77 -10.69
C GLU A 407 -3.69 -12.80 -9.93
N ASN A 408 -3.61 -11.49 -10.23
CA ASN A 408 -4.47 -10.48 -9.63
C ASN A 408 -5.97 -10.72 -9.89
N ASP A 409 -6.34 -11.44 -10.95
CA ASP A 409 -7.74 -11.79 -11.19
C ASP A 409 -8.25 -12.82 -10.17
N VAL A 410 -7.38 -13.78 -9.78
CA VAL A 410 -7.69 -14.70 -8.68
C VAL A 410 -7.82 -13.93 -7.36
N MET A 411 -6.88 -13.03 -7.08
CA MET A 411 -6.90 -12.20 -5.86
C MET A 411 -8.18 -11.38 -5.79
N GLU A 412 -8.57 -10.76 -6.90
CA GLU A 412 -9.78 -9.92 -6.96
C GLU A 412 -11.06 -10.72 -6.76
N ILE A 413 -11.18 -11.90 -7.37
CA ILE A 413 -12.32 -12.79 -7.18
C ILE A 413 -12.43 -13.22 -5.71
N VAL A 414 -11.32 -13.64 -5.11
CA VAL A 414 -11.29 -14.04 -3.70
C VAL A 414 -11.70 -12.88 -2.79
N ARG A 415 -11.19 -11.67 -3.06
CA ARG A 415 -11.51 -10.46 -2.31
C ARG A 415 -12.98 -10.06 -2.46
N ASN A 416 -13.53 -10.16 -3.66
CA ASN A 416 -14.94 -9.82 -3.92
C ASN A 416 -15.91 -10.77 -3.24
N VAL A 417 -15.56 -12.06 -3.17
CA VAL A 417 -16.41 -13.09 -2.55
C VAL A 417 -16.31 -13.07 -1.02
N ALA A 418 -15.10 -13.05 -0.48
CA ALA A 418 -14.86 -13.27 0.95
C ALA A 418 -14.47 -11.98 1.72
N GLY A 419 -14.15 -10.87 1.03
CA GLY A 419 -13.89 -9.59 1.67
C GLY A 419 -12.77 -9.64 2.71
N ASP A 420 -12.96 -8.89 3.79
CA ASP A 420 -11.96 -8.73 4.86
C ASP A 420 -11.68 -10.00 5.69
N VAL A 421 -12.41 -11.10 5.45
CA VAL A 421 -12.11 -12.37 6.13
C VAL A 421 -10.98 -13.16 5.45
N VAL A 422 -10.46 -12.71 4.32
CA VAL A 422 -9.28 -13.31 3.69
C VAL A 422 -8.01 -12.63 4.23
N GLU A 423 -7.13 -13.42 4.83
CA GLU A 423 -5.86 -12.95 5.37
C GLU A 423 -4.71 -13.09 4.37
N ASP A 424 -4.72 -14.17 3.58
CA ASP A 424 -3.61 -14.50 2.68
C ASP A 424 -4.10 -15.36 1.51
N VAL A 425 -3.58 -15.10 0.33
CA VAL A 425 -3.77 -15.93 -0.86
C VAL A 425 -2.43 -16.11 -1.54
N ARG A 426 -1.98 -17.34 -1.68
CA ARG A 426 -0.68 -17.63 -2.29
C ARG A 426 -0.72 -18.82 -3.23
N LEU A 427 0.00 -18.73 -4.32
CA LEU A 427 0.27 -19.85 -5.19
C LEU A 427 1.13 -20.87 -4.43
N ILE A 428 0.67 -22.12 -4.36
CA ILE A 428 1.38 -23.21 -3.66
C ILE A 428 1.91 -24.28 -4.63
N ASP A 429 1.33 -24.38 -5.82
CA ASP A 429 1.79 -25.32 -6.85
C ASP A 429 1.41 -24.84 -8.24
N GLU A 430 2.31 -25.05 -9.19
CA GLU A 430 2.12 -24.82 -10.63
C GLU A 430 2.58 -26.04 -11.39
N PHE A 431 1.70 -26.64 -12.21
CA PHE A 431 1.97 -27.86 -12.93
C PHE A 431 1.55 -27.75 -14.40
N THR A 432 2.46 -28.09 -15.31
CA THR A 432 2.14 -28.21 -16.74
C THR A 432 2.07 -29.69 -17.14
N HIS A 433 0.91 -30.12 -17.63
CA HIS A 433 0.67 -31.50 -18.00
C HIS A 433 1.52 -31.90 -19.23
N PRO A 434 2.44 -32.90 -19.12
CA PRO A 434 3.48 -33.15 -20.15
C PRO A 434 2.91 -33.58 -21.51
N LYS A 435 1.73 -34.19 -21.56
CA LYS A 435 1.11 -34.65 -22.82
C LYS A 435 0.18 -33.63 -23.46
N THR A 436 -0.49 -32.80 -22.65
CA THR A 436 -1.51 -31.89 -23.16
C THR A 436 -1.08 -30.44 -23.19
N GLY A 437 0.04 -30.09 -22.50
CA GLY A 437 0.49 -28.71 -22.33
C GLY A 437 -0.41 -27.86 -21.42
N ARG A 438 -1.52 -28.43 -20.88
CA ARG A 438 -2.39 -27.67 -19.99
C ARG A 438 -1.68 -27.30 -18.69
N LYS A 439 -1.86 -26.05 -18.26
CA LYS A 439 -1.31 -25.52 -17.02
C LYS A 439 -2.35 -25.63 -15.91
N SER A 440 -1.96 -26.20 -14.77
CA SER A 440 -2.75 -26.24 -13.54
C SER A 440 -2.09 -25.39 -12.48
N MET A 441 -2.89 -24.68 -11.71
CA MET A 441 -2.45 -23.84 -10.59
C MET A 441 -3.18 -24.25 -9.32
N ALA A 442 -2.49 -24.17 -8.18
CA ALA A 442 -3.09 -24.42 -6.87
C ALA A 442 -2.79 -23.26 -5.94
N TYR A 443 -3.84 -22.69 -5.36
CA TYR A 443 -3.76 -21.59 -4.42
C TYR A 443 -4.20 -22.01 -3.04
N ARG A 444 -3.49 -21.54 -2.02
CA ARG A 444 -3.92 -21.60 -0.62
C ARG A 444 -4.54 -20.27 -0.24
N ILE A 445 -5.78 -20.35 0.28
CA ILE A 445 -6.54 -19.19 0.79
C ILE A 445 -6.66 -19.36 2.29
N VAL A 446 -6.22 -18.36 3.05
CA VAL A 446 -6.30 -18.35 4.51
C VAL A 446 -7.44 -17.43 4.93
N TYR A 447 -8.52 -18.00 5.46
CA TYR A 447 -9.64 -17.25 6.00
C TYR A 447 -9.41 -16.96 7.48
N ARG A 448 -9.52 -15.69 7.87
CA ARG A 448 -9.40 -15.25 9.26
C ARG A 448 -10.11 -13.91 9.46
N SER A 449 -11.14 -13.90 10.30
CA SER A 449 -11.74 -12.65 10.73
C SER A 449 -10.89 -11.98 11.82
N LEU A 450 -10.81 -10.66 11.78
CA LEU A 450 -10.19 -9.84 12.84
C LEU A 450 -11.16 -9.49 13.97
N GLU A 451 -12.46 -9.77 13.79
CA GLU A 451 -13.53 -9.38 14.71
C GLU A 451 -14.12 -10.54 15.52
N ARG A 452 -14.10 -11.77 14.98
CA ARG A 452 -14.67 -12.96 15.60
C ARG A 452 -14.01 -14.25 15.11
N THR A 453 -14.24 -15.35 15.82
CA THR A 453 -13.87 -16.70 15.33
C THR A 453 -14.75 -17.08 14.14
N LEU A 454 -14.13 -17.53 13.05
CA LEU A 454 -14.86 -18.19 11.95
C LEU A 454 -15.09 -19.67 12.30
N THR A 455 -16.29 -20.15 12.04
CA THR A 455 -16.56 -21.60 12.08
C THR A 455 -16.00 -22.26 10.82
N ASN A 456 -15.74 -23.58 10.90
CA ASN A 456 -15.29 -24.31 9.72
C ASN A 456 -16.37 -24.27 8.60
N ASP A 457 -17.64 -24.33 8.97
CA ASP A 457 -18.74 -24.32 8.00
C ASP A 457 -18.85 -22.98 7.26
N GLU A 458 -18.63 -21.86 7.94
CA GLU A 458 -18.54 -20.55 7.30
C GLU A 458 -17.37 -20.47 6.33
N ALA A 459 -16.18 -20.96 6.76
CA ALA A 459 -14.99 -20.96 5.90
C ALA A 459 -15.17 -21.89 4.67
N VAL A 460 -15.87 -23.01 4.83
CA VAL A 460 -16.23 -23.91 3.71
C VAL A 460 -17.20 -23.21 2.75
N ALA A 461 -18.20 -22.49 3.27
CA ALA A 461 -19.15 -21.77 2.44
C ALA A 461 -18.45 -20.68 1.60
N PHE A 462 -17.64 -19.82 2.22
CA PHE A 462 -16.83 -18.84 1.49
C PHE A 462 -15.94 -19.49 0.43
N HIS A 463 -15.32 -20.62 0.78
CA HIS A 463 -14.43 -21.31 -0.15
C HIS A 463 -15.17 -21.89 -1.35
N GLU A 464 -16.37 -22.44 -1.16
CA GLU A 464 -17.20 -22.93 -2.27
C GLU A 464 -17.67 -21.79 -3.16
N ASP A 465 -18.08 -20.66 -2.58
CA ASP A 465 -18.46 -19.47 -3.36
C ASP A 465 -17.27 -18.95 -4.20
N VAL A 466 -16.06 -18.97 -3.65
CA VAL A 466 -14.82 -18.62 -4.39
C VAL A 466 -14.59 -19.59 -5.54
N ARG A 467 -14.72 -20.89 -5.31
CA ARG A 467 -14.55 -21.92 -6.36
C ARG A 467 -15.52 -21.70 -7.52
N GLN A 468 -16.80 -21.44 -7.22
CA GLN A 468 -17.82 -21.16 -8.23
C GLN A 468 -17.53 -19.86 -8.99
N ALA A 469 -17.08 -18.81 -8.30
CA ALA A 469 -16.72 -17.54 -8.91
C ALA A 469 -15.52 -17.69 -9.86
N LEU A 470 -14.49 -18.45 -9.48
CA LEU A 470 -13.32 -18.74 -10.34
C LEU A 470 -13.75 -19.42 -11.65
N VAL A 471 -14.64 -20.42 -11.57
CA VAL A 471 -15.18 -21.09 -12.77
C VAL A 471 -15.98 -20.12 -13.64
N LYS A 472 -16.84 -19.32 -13.03
CA LYS A 472 -17.74 -18.41 -13.74
C LYS A 472 -16.99 -17.25 -14.41
N GLU A 473 -16.01 -16.65 -13.71
CA GLU A 473 -15.38 -15.42 -14.15
C GLU A 473 -14.10 -15.67 -14.98
N LEU A 474 -13.33 -16.71 -14.65
CA LEU A 474 -12.09 -17.04 -15.36
C LEU A 474 -12.25 -18.20 -16.34
N GLY A 475 -13.38 -18.90 -16.35
CA GLY A 475 -13.59 -20.06 -17.21
C GLY A 475 -12.63 -21.21 -16.93
N VAL A 476 -12.13 -21.33 -15.70
CA VAL A 476 -11.22 -22.40 -15.27
C VAL A 476 -11.97 -23.69 -14.97
N GLU A 477 -11.28 -24.83 -15.03
CA GLU A 477 -11.81 -26.14 -14.66
C GLU A 477 -11.23 -26.58 -13.31
N LEU A 478 -12.07 -26.72 -12.29
CA LEU A 478 -11.63 -27.17 -10.96
C LEU A 478 -11.04 -28.57 -11.01
N ARG A 479 -10.04 -28.80 -10.16
CA ARG A 479 -9.32 -30.07 -10.05
C ARG A 479 -9.53 -30.70 -8.66
#